data_20c742101a59507f6fb92ff23268816a
#
_entry.id   20c742101a59507f6fb92ff23268816a
#
_cell.length_a   1.000
_cell.length_b   1.000
_cell.length_c   1.000
_cell.angle_alpha   90.00
_cell.angle_beta   90.00
_cell.angle_gamma   90.00
#
_symmetry.space_group_name_H-M   'P 1'
#
loop_
_entity.id
_entity.type
_entity.pdbx_description
1 polymer ?
#
loop_
_entity_poly.entity_id
_entity_poly.type
_entity_poly.pdbx_seq_one_letter_code
_entity_poly.pdbx_strand_id
1 'polypeptide(L)'
;NSSHWGVTFLATLTYGAVIVPILHEFKADNVHNIVNHSEAKLLFVGDQVWENLNESAMPLLEGIFMMTDFTLLVSRNERVTYAREHLNEMFGKKFPKNFRKEHIDYHKDQPEELAVINYTSGTTSYSKGVMLPYRSLWSNTKFAFEVLPLKAGDKLVCMLPMAHMYGLAFEFLYEFSVGCHIYYLTRMPSPKIIFQAFADVKPNLIVAVPLIIEKIIKKSVLPKLETPTMKLLLKVPIINDKIKATVREQMIQAFGGNFAAVIVGGAAFNQEVEQFLRMIE
;
A
#
# COMPACT_ATOMS: atom_id res chain seq x y z
N ASN A 1 1.81 -4.57 5.04
CA ASN A 1 0.91 -4.88 3.93
C ASN A 1 0.47 -6.34 3.98
N SER A 2 -0.82 -6.61 3.79
CA SER A 2 -1.35 -7.98 3.72
C SER A 2 -2.74 -8.00 3.10
N SER A 3 -3.17 -9.17 2.65
CA SER A 3 -4.56 -9.39 2.19
C SER A 3 -5.58 -9.15 3.30
N HIS A 4 -5.26 -9.54 4.55
CA HIS A 4 -6.14 -9.31 5.70
C HIS A 4 -6.37 -7.81 5.97
N TRP A 5 -5.32 -6.98 5.80
CA TRP A 5 -5.46 -5.53 5.88
C TRP A 5 -6.44 -5.02 4.81
N GLY A 6 -6.27 -5.47 3.56
CA GLY A 6 -7.16 -5.11 2.46
C GLY A 6 -8.61 -5.53 2.70
N VAL A 7 -8.81 -6.76 3.19
CA VAL A 7 -10.16 -7.27 3.56
C VAL A 7 -10.77 -6.42 4.68
N THR A 8 -10.00 -6.11 5.72
CA THR A 8 -10.48 -5.27 6.84
C THR A 8 -10.85 -3.86 6.34
N PHE A 9 -10.02 -3.28 5.49
CA PHE A 9 -10.27 -1.97 4.89
C PHE A 9 -11.60 -1.96 4.11
N LEU A 10 -11.75 -2.86 3.16
CA LEU A 10 -12.97 -2.94 2.33
C LEU A 10 -14.21 -3.31 3.15
N ALA A 11 -14.08 -4.26 4.09
CA ALA A 11 -15.18 -4.64 4.95
C ALA A 11 -15.68 -3.47 5.80
N THR A 12 -14.77 -2.63 6.32
CA THR A 12 -15.14 -1.45 7.12
C THR A 12 -15.86 -0.41 6.26
N LEU A 13 -15.37 -0.11 5.06
CA LEU A 13 -16.03 0.82 4.14
C LEU A 13 -17.41 0.31 3.71
N THR A 14 -17.51 -0.96 3.33
CA THR A 14 -18.79 -1.55 2.88
C THR A 14 -19.80 -1.74 4.01
N TYR A 15 -19.35 -1.70 5.27
CA TYR A 15 -20.21 -1.63 6.45
C TYR A 15 -20.71 -0.20 6.73
N GLY A 16 -20.05 0.83 6.18
CA GLY A 16 -20.35 2.24 6.42
C GLY A 16 -19.66 2.81 7.67
N ALA A 17 -18.54 2.22 8.08
CA ALA A 17 -17.75 2.74 9.20
C ALA A 17 -16.53 3.50 8.69
N VAL A 18 -16.05 4.45 9.51
CA VAL A 18 -14.87 5.25 9.20
C VAL A 18 -13.60 4.46 9.53
N ILE A 19 -12.64 4.44 8.61
CA ILE A 19 -11.35 3.79 8.79
C ILE A 19 -10.30 4.79 9.23
N VAL A 20 -9.42 4.34 10.15
CA VAL A 20 -8.25 5.07 10.60
C VAL A 20 -7.01 4.22 10.31
N PRO A 21 -6.42 4.33 9.10
CA PRO A 21 -5.20 3.61 8.76
C PRO A 21 -4.02 4.16 9.54
N ILE A 22 -3.27 3.31 10.22
CA ILE A 22 -2.11 3.70 11.03
C ILE A 22 -0.86 3.05 10.44
N LEU A 23 0.18 3.84 10.20
CA LEU A 23 1.47 3.37 9.72
C LEU A 23 2.14 2.50 10.80
N HIS A 24 2.61 1.33 10.41
CA HIS A 24 3.28 0.38 11.31
C HIS A 24 4.58 0.92 11.91
N GLU A 25 5.15 1.99 11.34
CA GLU A 25 6.36 2.66 11.80
C GLU A 25 6.09 3.63 12.97
N PHE A 26 4.82 3.91 13.28
CA PHE A 26 4.50 4.80 14.39
C PHE A 26 4.84 4.14 15.73
N LYS A 27 5.43 4.93 16.63
CA LYS A 27 5.70 4.50 18.01
C LYS A 27 4.39 4.26 18.77
N ALA A 28 4.43 3.43 19.79
CA ALA A 28 3.27 3.08 20.61
C ALA A 28 2.47 4.30 21.09
N ASP A 29 3.15 5.33 21.61
CA ASP A 29 2.47 6.55 22.09
C ASP A 29 1.70 7.28 20.98
N ASN A 30 2.23 7.28 19.74
CA ASN A 30 1.53 7.87 18.60
C ASN A 30 0.30 7.05 18.24
N VAL A 31 0.41 5.72 18.29
CA VAL A 31 -0.74 4.81 18.04
C VAL A 31 -1.82 5.04 19.10
N HIS A 32 -1.44 5.06 20.39
CA HIS A 32 -2.38 5.32 21.49
C HIS A 32 -3.10 6.67 21.31
N ASN A 33 -2.35 7.71 20.96
CA ASN A 33 -2.90 9.04 20.73
C ASN A 33 -3.89 9.04 19.54
N ILE A 34 -3.52 8.41 18.42
CA ILE A 34 -4.38 8.33 17.23
C ILE A 34 -5.66 7.60 17.55
N VAL A 35 -5.59 6.43 18.19
CA VAL A 35 -6.75 5.62 18.57
C VAL A 35 -7.70 6.40 19.48
N ASN A 36 -7.16 7.09 20.49
CA ASN A 36 -7.97 7.88 21.41
C ASN A 36 -8.56 9.14 20.74
N HIS A 37 -7.76 9.86 19.96
CA HIS A 37 -8.21 11.08 19.26
C HIS A 37 -9.27 10.80 18.20
N SER A 38 -9.17 9.68 17.51
CA SER A 38 -10.17 9.25 16.52
C SER A 38 -11.42 8.60 17.15
N GLU A 39 -11.42 8.38 18.47
CA GLU A 39 -12.50 7.70 19.20
C GLU A 39 -12.82 6.30 18.61
N ALA A 40 -11.79 5.63 18.07
CA ALA A 40 -11.95 4.31 17.47
C ALA A 40 -12.54 3.29 18.45
N LYS A 41 -13.43 2.45 17.96
CA LYS A 41 -14.11 1.41 18.77
C LYS A 41 -13.45 0.04 18.64
N LEU A 42 -12.90 -0.25 17.47
CA LEU A 42 -12.22 -1.52 17.19
C LEU A 42 -10.82 -1.24 16.66
N LEU A 43 -9.86 -2.05 17.07
CA LEU A 43 -8.50 -2.04 16.57
C LEU A 43 -8.15 -3.39 15.94
N PHE A 44 -7.68 -3.39 14.71
CA PHE A 44 -7.09 -4.54 14.04
C PHE A 44 -5.59 -4.31 13.96
N VAL A 45 -4.78 -5.17 14.58
CA VAL A 45 -3.36 -4.94 14.81
C VAL A 45 -2.51 -6.13 14.38
N GLY A 46 -1.34 -5.88 13.81
CA GLY A 46 -0.37 -6.92 13.50
C GLY A 46 0.48 -7.31 14.72
N ASP A 47 1.01 -8.53 14.73
CA ASP A 47 1.75 -9.15 15.84
C ASP A 47 2.84 -8.25 16.40
N GLN A 48 3.76 -7.78 15.54
CA GLN A 48 4.91 -6.97 15.94
C GLN A 48 4.52 -5.60 16.52
N VAL A 49 3.40 -5.04 16.05
CA VAL A 49 2.88 -3.77 16.59
C VAL A 49 2.24 -4.01 17.93
N TRP A 50 1.45 -5.07 18.06
CA TRP A 50 0.76 -5.45 19.30
C TRP A 50 1.70 -5.62 20.49
N GLU A 51 2.83 -6.28 20.29
CA GLU A 51 3.84 -6.50 21.33
C GLU A 51 4.31 -5.23 22.03
N ASN A 52 4.20 -4.09 21.37
CA ASN A 52 4.65 -2.80 21.89
C ASN A 52 3.52 -1.90 22.40
N LEU A 53 2.25 -2.29 22.24
CA LEU A 53 1.11 -1.48 22.64
C LEU A 53 0.71 -1.73 24.10
N ASN A 54 0.29 -0.68 24.76
CA ASN A 54 -0.39 -0.75 26.05
C ASN A 54 -1.90 -0.58 25.85
N GLU A 55 -2.67 -1.64 25.95
CA GLU A 55 -4.10 -1.62 25.77
C GLU A 55 -4.85 -0.71 26.75
N SER A 56 -4.32 -0.57 27.98
CA SER A 56 -4.90 0.30 29.00
C SER A 56 -4.79 1.79 28.64
N ALA A 57 -3.87 2.15 27.75
CA ALA A 57 -3.73 3.51 27.23
C ALA A 57 -4.78 3.86 26.16
N MET A 58 -5.62 2.90 25.75
CA MET A 58 -6.67 3.05 24.73
C MET A 58 -8.05 2.66 25.32
N PRO A 59 -8.59 3.39 26.31
CA PRO A 59 -9.76 2.99 27.07
C PRO A 59 -11.08 3.01 26.29
N LEU A 60 -11.14 3.71 25.14
CA LEU A 60 -12.35 3.82 24.32
C LEU A 60 -12.55 2.62 23.37
N LEU A 61 -11.55 1.76 23.24
CA LEU A 61 -11.67 0.54 22.44
C LEU A 61 -12.59 -0.46 23.11
N GLU A 62 -13.52 -0.96 22.34
CA GLU A 62 -14.44 -2.04 22.72
C GLU A 62 -13.88 -3.42 22.39
N GLY A 63 -13.03 -3.52 21.37
CA GLY A 63 -12.37 -4.75 20.97
C GLY A 63 -11.05 -4.52 20.24
N ILE A 64 -10.10 -5.44 20.45
CA ILE A 64 -8.83 -5.52 19.74
C ILE A 64 -8.70 -6.88 19.10
N PHE A 65 -8.43 -6.90 17.79
CA PHE A 65 -8.32 -8.11 17.00
C PHE A 65 -6.93 -8.24 16.39
N MET A 66 -6.40 -9.45 16.38
CA MET A 66 -5.20 -9.78 15.62
C MET A 66 -5.51 -9.71 14.12
N MET A 67 -4.67 -9.00 13.36
CA MET A 67 -4.88 -8.81 11.91
C MET A 67 -4.67 -10.11 11.11
N THR A 68 -3.82 -11.01 11.58
CA THR A 68 -3.39 -12.19 10.82
C THR A 68 -4.44 -13.29 10.75
N ASP A 69 -5.30 -13.41 11.76
CA ASP A 69 -6.30 -14.48 11.88
C ASP A 69 -7.65 -14.03 12.45
N PHE A 70 -7.79 -12.74 12.73
CA PHE A 70 -8.95 -12.14 13.37
C PHE A 70 -9.27 -12.69 14.76
N THR A 71 -8.27 -13.23 15.48
CA THR A 71 -8.43 -13.62 16.90
C THR A 71 -8.72 -12.38 17.74
N LEU A 72 -9.70 -12.49 18.62
CA LEU A 72 -10.05 -11.46 19.60
C LEU A 72 -9.00 -11.47 20.72
N LEU A 73 -8.19 -10.42 20.83
CA LEU A 73 -7.15 -10.27 21.83
C LEU A 73 -7.71 -9.67 23.12
N VAL A 74 -8.54 -8.63 22.99
CA VAL A 74 -9.17 -7.92 24.09
C VAL A 74 -10.61 -7.63 23.74
N SER A 75 -11.51 -7.89 24.69
CA SER A 75 -12.90 -7.47 24.60
C SER A 75 -13.29 -6.70 25.86
N ARG A 76 -13.91 -5.54 25.66
CA ARG A 76 -14.49 -4.71 26.72
C ARG A 76 -16.00 -4.50 26.52
N ASN A 77 -16.58 -5.19 25.55
CA ASN A 77 -17.99 -5.11 25.22
C ASN A 77 -18.54 -6.52 24.98
N GLU A 78 -19.55 -6.92 25.75
CA GLU A 78 -20.20 -8.24 25.64
C GLU A 78 -20.72 -8.54 24.24
N ARG A 79 -21.13 -7.52 23.47
CA ARG A 79 -21.57 -7.69 22.08
C ARG A 79 -20.42 -8.12 21.18
N VAL A 80 -19.21 -7.61 21.42
CA VAL A 80 -18.00 -7.97 20.66
C VAL A 80 -17.63 -9.42 20.96
N THR A 81 -17.64 -9.81 22.24
CA THR A 81 -17.40 -11.19 22.67
C THR A 81 -18.41 -12.13 22.04
N TYR A 82 -19.70 -11.84 22.19
CA TYR A 82 -20.78 -12.65 21.63
C TYR A 82 -20.66 -12.80 20.10
N ALA A 83 -20.42 -11.70 19.40
CA ALA A 83 -20.28 -11.73 17.94
C ALA A 83 -19.10 -12.60 17.49
N ARG A 84 -17.97 -12.58 18.22
CA ARG A 84 -16.81 -13.41 17.90
C ARG A 84 -17.08 -14.89 18.16
N GLU A 85 -17.70 -15.23 19.27
CA GLU A 85 -18.01 -16.62 19.65
C GLU A 85 -19.08 -17.25 18.77
N HIS A 86 -20.06 -16.46 18.30
CA HIS A 86 -21.21 -16.91 17.54
C HIS A 86 -21.19 -16.47 16.06
N LEU A 87 -20.01 -16.13 15.51
CA LEU A 87 -19.88 -15.56 14.17
C LEU A 87 -20.57 -16.43 13.09
N ASN A 88 -20.34 -17.73 13.09
CA ASN A 88 -20.91 -18.66 12.11
C ASN A 88 -22.44 -18.78 12.26
N GLU A 89 -22.94 -18.77 13.48
CA GLU A 89 -24.37 -18.80 13.78
C GLU A 89 -25.05 -17.51 13.29
N MET A 90 -24.45 -16.35 13.61
CA MET A 90 -24.94 -15.04 13.17
C MET A 90 -24.94 -14.92 11.65
N PHE A 91 -23.86 -15.38 11.00
CA PHE A 91 -23.78 -15.41 9.55
C PHE A 91 -24.86 -16.31 8.94
N GLY A 92 -25.05 -17.51 9.48
CA GLY A 92 -26.08 -18.46 9.02
C GLY A 92 -27.52 -17.98 9.24
N LYS A 93 -27.76 -17.13 10.27
CA LYS A 93 -29.05 -16.46 10.46
C LYS A 93 -29.30 -15.32 9.48
N LYS A 94 -28.24 -14.58 9.12
CA LYS A 94 -28.33 -13.42 8.22
C LYS A 94 -28.39 -13.82 6.75
N PHE A 95 -27.66 -14.87 6.35
CA PHE A 95 -27.50 -15.25 4.96
C PHE A 95 -28.00 -16.69 4.70
N PRO A 96 -28.65 -16.96 3.56
CA PRO A 96 -29.14 -18.30 3.22
C PRO A 96 -27.98 -19.24 2.93
N LYS A 97 -28.23 -20.58 3.04
CA LYS A 97 -27.23 -21.61 2.69
C LYS A 97 -26.66 -21.46 1.27
N ASN A 98 -27.48 -21.05 0.32
CA ASN A 98 -27.05 -20.75 -1.05
C ASN A 98 -26.79 -19.25 -1.19
N PHE A 99 -25.70 -18.77 -0.58
CA PHE A 99 -25.30 -17.37 -0.69
C PHE A 99 -24.97 -16.98 -2.13
N ARG A 100 -25.55 -15.87 -2.60
CA ARG A 100 -25.36 -15.32 -3.94
C ARG A 100 -25.12 -13.83 -3.85
N LYS A 101 -24.66 -13.21 -4.95
CA LYS A 101 -24.41 -11.76 -5.04
C LYS A 101 -25.63 -10.90 -4.66
N GLU A 102 -26.85 -11.39 -4.91
CA GLU A 102 -28.10 -10.70 -4.61
C GLU A 102 -28.36 -10.59 -3.09
N HIS A 103 -27.65 -11.38 -2.28
CA HIS A 103 -27.73 -11.33 -0.82
C HIS A 103 -26.73 -10.34 -0.21
N ILE A 104 -25.87 -9.73 -1.05
CA ILE A 104 -24.91 -8.73 -0.61
C ILE A 104 -25.63 -7.39 -0.53
N ASP A 105 -25.65 -6.83 0.66
CA ASP A 105 -26.19 -5.49 0.93
C ASP A 105 -25.08 -4.65 1.59
N TYR A 106 -24.44 -3.82 0.77
CA TYR A 106 -23.40 -2.90 1.21
C TYR A 106 -24.01 -1.55 1.60
N HIS A 107 -23.30 -0.85 2.48
CA HIS A 107 -23.61 0.55 2.76
C HIS A 107 -23.64 1.35 1.45
N LYS A 108 -24.65 2.19 1.31
CA LYS A 108 -24.80 3.09 0.16
C LYS A 108 -24.17 4.43 0.51
N ASP A 109 -22.87 4.51 0.30
CA ASP A 109 -22.08 5.70 0.60
C ASP A 109 -22.54 6.93 -0.19
N GLN A 110 -22.42 8.08 0.45
CA GLN A 110 -22.61 9.37 -0.19
C GLN A 110 -21.26 10.04 -0.47
N PRO A 111 -21.11 10.81 -1.55
CA PRO A 111 -19.82 11.40 -1.92
C PRO A 111 -19.13 12.20 -0.81
N GLU A 112 -19.89 12.93 -0.02
CA GLU A 112 -19.39 13.78 1.08
C GLU A 112 -19.30 13.06 2.43
N GLU A 113 -19.75 11.81 2.52
CA GLU A 113 -19.68 11.02 3.73
C GLU A 113 -18.22 10.69 4.04
N LEU A 114 -17.84 10.78 5.33
CA LEU A 114 -16.49 10.50 5.80
C LEU A 114 -16.18 9.01 5.66
N ALA A 115 -15.12 8.68 4.94
CA ALA A 115 -14.68 7.32 4.71
C ALA A 115 -13.42 6.98 5.52
N VAL A 116 -12.45 7.90 5.56
CA VAL A 116 -11.12 7.66 6.14
C VAL A 116 -10.66 8.88 6.94
N ILE A 117 -10.04 8.65 8.09
CA ILE A 117 -9.24 9.67 8.79
C ILE A 117 -7.78 9.24 8.71
N ASN A 118 -6.99 9.91 7.88
CA ASN A 118 -5.57 9.61 7.71
C ASN A 118 -4.70 10.54 8.54
N TYR A 119 -3.89 9.96 9.44
CA TYR A 119 -3.00 10.74 10.30
C TYR A 119 -1.64 10.96 9.64
N THR A 120 -1.25 12.21 9.52
CA THR A 120 0.07 12.60 9.01
C THR A 120 1.02 12.90 10.16
N SER A 121 2.30 12.56 10.00
CA SER A 121 3.35 13.02 10.91
C SER A 121 3.49 14.53 10.75
N GLY A 122 2.78 15.28 11.59
CA GLY A 122 2.89 16.75 11.59
C GLY A 122 4.29 17.22 12.01
N THR A 123 4.71 18.38 11.54
CA THR A 123 5.90 19.11 12.02
C THR A 123 5.75 19.58 13.47
N THR A 124 4.55 19.50 14.04
CA THR A 124 4.19 19.78 15.42
C THR A 124 4.04 18.47 16.20
N SER A 125 4.17 18.50 17.52
CA SER A 125 4.20 17.34 18.44
C SER A 125 3.03 16.36 18.33
N TYR A 126 1.95 16.71 17.62
CA TYR A 126 0.75 15.88 17.47
C TYR A 126 0.45 15.60 16.00
N SER A 127 0.14 14.32 15.69
CA SER A 127 -0.35 13.92 14.39
C SER A 127 -1.70 14.57 14.07
N LYS A 128 -1.89 15.03 12.84
CA LYS A 128 -3.16 15.65 12.39
C LYS A 128 -3.96 14.63 11.61
N GLY A 129 -5.23 14.45 11.96
CA GLY A 129 -6.17 13.60 11.24
C GLY A 129 -6.77 14.34 10.05
N VAL A 130 -6.44 13.92 8.84
CA VAL A 130 -7.04 14.43 7.60
C VAL A 130 -8.30 13.64 7.30
N MET A 131 -9.44 14.33 7.25
CA MET A 131 -10.74 13.74 6.99
C MET A 131 -10.96 13.58 5.48
N LEU A 132 -11.12 12.36 5.01
CA LEU A 132 -11.26 12.03 3.59
C LEU A 132 -12.64 11.43 3.33
N PRO A 133 -13.51 12.13 2.56
CA PRO A 133 -14.79 11.58 2.15
C PRO A 133 -14.65 10.53 1.04
N TYR A 134 -15.70 9.73 0.79
CA TYR A 134 -15.70 8.71 -0.26
C TYR A 134 -15.31 9.28 -1.63
N ARG A 135 -15.76 10.48 -1.99
CA ARG A 135 -15.39 11.12 -3.27
C ARG A 135 -13.87 11.29 -3.44
N SER A 136 -13.12 11.46 -2.35
CA SER A 136 -11.66 11.61 -2.44
C SER A 136 -10.98 10.31 -2.82
N LEU A 137 -11.46 9.16 -2.31
CA LEU A 137 -10.97 7.84 -2.71
C LEU A 137 -11.35 7.55 -4.17
N TRP A 138 -12.60 7.80 -4.52
CA TRP A 138 -13.11 7.56 -5.86
C TRP A 138 -12.42 8.42 -6.93
N SER A 139 -12.17 9.70 -6.67
CA SER A 139 -11.54 10.59 -7.66
C SER A 139 -10.13 10.15 -8.05
N ASN A 140 -9.33 9.66 -7.08
CA ASN A 140 -8.00 9.10 -7.36
C ASN A 140 -8.10 7.80 -8.16
N THR A 141 -9.02 6.91 -7.79
CA THR A 141 -9.26 5.66 -8.52
C THR A 141 -9.71 5.95 -9.96
N LYS A 142 -10.65 6.90 -10.14
CA LYS A 142 -11.11 7.32 -11.48
C LYS A 142 -9.96 7.87 -12.32
N PHE A 143 -9.15 8.78 -11.75
CA PHE A 143 -7.97 9.30 -12.44
C PHE A 143 -7.03 8.17 -12.88
N ALA A 144 -6.78 7.19 -12.01
CA ALA A 144 -5.94 6.05 -12.35
C ALA A 144 -6.51 5.23 -13.52
N PHE A 145 -7.83 5.01 -13.59
CA PHE A 145 -8.47 4.37 -14.74
C PHE A 145 -8.28 5.12 -16.06
N GLU A 146 -8.17 6.44 -16.01
CA GLU A 146 -8.00 7.28 -17.21
C GLU A 146 -6.56 7.29 -17.73
N VAL A 147 -5.56 7.13 -16.83
CA VAL A 147 -4.15 7.34 -17.18
C VAL A 147 -3.26 6.10 -17.07
N LEU A 148 -3.67 5.07 -16.35
CA LEU A 148 -2.84 3.89 -16.11
C LEU A 148 -3.30 2.69 -16.95
N PRO A 149 -2.34 1.94 -17.52
CA PRO A 149 -2.64 0.94 -18.56
C PRO A 149 -2.94 -0.47 -18.02
N LEU A 150 -3.44 -0.61 -16.78
CA LEU A 150 -3.73 -1.93 -16.21
C LEU A 150 -5.05 -2.51 -16.71
N LYS A 151 -5.12 -3.83 -16.76
CA LYS A 151 -6.30 -4.63 -17.08
C LYS A 151 -6.48 -5.78 -16.10
N ALA A 152 -7.67 -6.36 -16.06
CA ALA A 152 -7.97 -7.50 -15.20
C ALA A 152 -6.98 -8.66 -15.43
N GLY A 153 -6.46 -9.22 -14.34
CA GLY A 153 -5.47 -10.28 -14.35
C GLY A 153 -4.01 -9.79 -14.41
N ASP A 154 -3.74 -8.51 -14.62
CA ASP A 154 -2.39 -7.94 -14.51
C ASP A 154 -1.85 -8.09 -13.09
N LYS A 155 -0.53 -8.07 -12.96
CA LYS A 155 0.19 -8.33 -11.71
C LYS A 155 0.86 -7.06 -11.20
N LEU A 156 0.83 -6.89 -9.89
CA LEU A 156 1.47 -5.78 -9.19
C LEU A 156 2.18 -6.28 -7.92
N VAL A 157 3.28 -5.64 -7.56
CA VAL A 157 3.93 -5.81 -6.25
C VAL A 157 3.58 -4.62 -5.38
N CYS A 158 2.78 -4.83 -4.35
CA CYS A 158 2.44 -3.82 -3.34
C CYS A 158 3.58 -3.72 -2.32
N MET A 159 4.41 -2.70 -2.44
CA MET A 159 5.60 -2.48 -1.60
C MET A 159 5.54 -1.20 -0.77
N LEU A 160 4.68 -0.25 -1.13
CA LEU A 160 4.44 0.96 -0.34
C LEU A 160 3.49 0.67 0.83
N PRO A 161 3.58 1.39 1.93
CA PRO A 161 2.64 1.21 3.05
C PRO A 161 1.19 1.46 2.61
N MET A 162 0.33 0.46 2.75
CA MET A 162 -1.10 0.59 2.40
C MET A 162 -1.83 1.59 3.31
N ALA A 163 -1.32 1.85 4.50
CA ALA A 163 -1.83 2.91 5.38
C ALA A 163 -1.44 4.32 4.95
N HIS A 164 -0.56 4.48 3.94
CA HIS A 164 -0.24 5.76 3.32
C HIS A 164 -1.10 5.98 2.09
N MET A 165 -1.65 7.19 1.89
CA MET A 165 -2.62 7.46 0.82
C MET A 165 -2.11 7.16 -0.58
N TYR A 166 -0.83 7.35 -0.85
CA TYR A 166 -0.22 7.01 -2.14
C TYR A 166 -0.24 5.50 -2.40
N GLY A 167 0.19 4.69 -1.42
CA GLY A 167 0.12 3.22 -1.50
C GLY A 167 -1.34 2.72 -1.54
N LEU A 168 -2.23 3.31 -0.73
CA LEU A 168 -3.65 2.97 -0.73
C LEU A 168 -4.28 3.17 -2.11
N ALA A 169 -4.05 4.33 -2.74
CA ALA A 169 -4.69 4.68 -4.00
C ALA A 169 -4.14 3.90 -5.20
N PHE A 170 -2.79 3.75 -5.29
CA PHE A 170 -2.09 3.31 -6.49
C PHE A 170 -1.34 1.97 -6.35
N GLU A 171 -1.48 1.25 -5.23
CA GLU A 171 -1.07 -0.14 -5.08
C GLU A 171 -2.16 -1.03 -4.48
N PHE A 172 -3.36 -0.48 -4.23
CA PHE A 172 -4.47 -1.26 -3.70
C PHE A 172 -5.83 -0.91 -4.34
N LEU A 173 -6.37 0.30 -4.12
CA LEU A 173 -7.75 0.61 -4.55
C LEU A 173 -7.94 0.53 -6.06
N TYR A 174 -7.04 1.12 -6.82
CA TYR A 174 -7.09 1.08 -8.28
C TYR A 174 -6.93 -0.33 -8.79
N GLU A 175 -5.89 -1.02 -8.39
CA GLU A 175 -5.56 -2.38 -8.84
C GLU A 175 -6.66 -3.39 -8.46
N PHE A 176 -7.18 -3.27 -7.23
CA PHE A 176 -8.32 -4.07 -6.80
C PHE A 176 -9.55 -3.82 -7.68
N SER A 177 -9.85 -2.55 -7.98
CA SER A 177 -10.99 -2.15 -8.83
C SER A 177 -10.84 -2.60 -10.27
N VAL A 178 -9.63 -2.67 -10.80
CA VAL A 178 -9.32 -3.22 -12.14
C VAL A 178 -9.45 -4.75 -12.17
N GLY A 179 -9.24 -5.43 -11.03
CA GLY A 179 -9.19 -6.89 -10.93
C GLY A 179 -7.79 -7.46 -11.15
N CYS A 180 -6.77 -6.76 -10.69
CA CYS A 180 -5.37 -7.20 -10.74
C CYS A 180 -5.04 -8.23 -9.67
N HIS A 181 -3.95 -8.97 -9.86
CA HIS A 181 -3.32 -9.79 -8.84
C HIS A 181 -2.32 -8.96 -8.05
N ILE A 182 -2.63 -8.67 -6.79
CA ILE A 182 -1.79 -7.87 -5.90
C ILE A 182 -0.92 -8.79 -5.04
N TYR A 183 0.40 -8.69 -5.20
CA TYR A 183 1.40 -9.45 -4.44
C TYR A 183 1.98 -8.55 -3.34
N TYR A 184 1.62 -8.82 -2.09
CA TYR A 184 2.06 -8.01 -0.96
C TYR A 184 3.49 -8.32 -0.56
N LEU A 185 4.35 -7.30 -0.54
CA LEU A 185 5.70 -7.41 0.00
C LEU A 185 5.62 -7.34 1.53
N THR A 186 5.83 -8.48 2.19
CA THR A 186 5.74 -8.61 3.66
C THR A 186 7.03 -8.30 4.40
N ARG A 187 8.13 -8.05 3.66
CA ARG A 187 9.44 -7.69 4.21
C ARG A 187 9.74 -6.22 3.94
N MET A 188 10.58 -5.62 4.80
CA MET A 188 11.06 -4.25 4.59
C MET A 188 11.68 -4.10 3.19
N PRO A 189 11.22 -3.13 2.38
CA PRO A 189 11.73 -2.93 1.02
C PRO A 189 13.22 -2.60 1.02
N SER A 190 14.03 -3.49 0.46
CA SER A 190 15.42 -3.23 0.11
C SER A 190 15.62 -3.52 -1.38
N PRO A 191 16.64 -2.94 -2.05
CA PRO A 191 16.85 -3.22 -3.47
C PRO A 191 16.89 -4.72 -3.80
N LYS A 192 17.55 -5.52 -2.98
CA LYS A 192 17.64 -6.98 -3.18
C LYS A 192 16.27 -7.65 -3.10
N ILE A 193 15.46 -7.31 -2.09
CA ILE A 193 14.11 -7.89 -1.90
C ILE A 193 13.19 -7.45 -3.02
N ILE A 194 13.26 -6.18 -3.43
CA ILE A 194 12.45 -5.64 -4.52
C ILE A 194 12.78 -6.32 -5.85
N PHE A 195 14.06 -6.46 -6.20
CA PHE A 195 14.47 -7.14 -7.43
C PHE A 195 14.03 -8.60 -7.44
N GLN A 196 14.13 -9.30 -6.30
CA GLN A 196 13.65 -10.67 -6.22
C GLN A 196 12.13 -10.74 -6.44
N ALA A 197 11.36 -9.86 -5.80
CA ALA A 197 9.92 -9.80 -5.99
C ALA A 197 9.53 -9.48 -7.45
N PHE A 198 10.26 -8.57 -8.10
CA PHE A 198 10.01 -8.23 -9.51
C PHE A 198 10.37 -9.39 -10.44
N ALA A 199 11.44 -10.11 -10.17
CA ALA A 199 11.82 -11.29 -10.94
C ALA A 199 10.77 -12.41 -10.84
N ASP A 200 10.23 -12.63 -9.64
CA ASP A 200 9.26 -13.69 -9.35
C ASP A 200 7.86 -13.33 -9.91
N VAL A 201 7.41 -12.09 -9.70
CA VAL A 201 6.06 -11.63 -10.05
C VAL A 201 5.96 -11.16 -11.49
N LYS A 202 6.99 -10.47 -12.01
CA LYS A 202 7.00 -9.77 -13.31
C LYS A 202 5.83 -8.80 -13.43
N PRO A 203 5.82 -7.74 -12.61
CA PRO A 203 4.69 -6.82 -12.53
C PRO A 203 4.41 -6.11 -13.86
N ASN A 204 3.15 -5.77 -14.11
CA ASN A 204 2.72 -5.01 -15.28
C ASN A 204 2.81 -3.49 -15.06
N LEU A 205 2.76 -3.06 -13.81
CA LEU A 205 2.95 -1.69 -13.37
C LEU A 205 3.82 -1.68 -12.11
N ILE A 206 4.68 -0.68 -11.99
CA ILE A 206 5.50 -0.47 -10.78
C ILE A 206 5.16 0.91 -10.22
N VAL A 207 4.77 0.95 -8.96
CA VAL A 207 4.54 2.19 -8.21
C VAL A 207 5.66 2.32 -7.18
N ALA A 208 6.34 3.44 -7.15
CA ALA A 208 7.50 3.62 -6.29
C ALA A 208 7.60 5.04 -5.73
N VAL A 209 8.37 5.22 -4.66
CA VAL A 209 8.82 6.53 -4.23
C VAL A 209 10.22 6.82 -4.79
N PRO A 210 10.60 8.10 -4.99
CA PRO A 210 11.89 8.49 -5.55
C PRO A 210 13.07 7.77 -4.93
N LEU A 211 13.09 7.70 -3.60
CA LEU A 211 14.18 7.08 -2.83
C LEU A 211 14.48 5.64 -3.23
N ILE A 212 13.48 4.85 -3.59
CA ILE A 212 13.64 3.45 -4.03
C ILE A 212 14.37 3.43 -5.38
N ILE A 213 13.86 4.16 -6.36
CA ILE A 213 14.42 4.21 -7.72
C ILE A 213 15.85 4.80 -7.70
N GLU A 214 16.03 5.89 -6.96
CA GLU A 214 17.35 6.52 -6.79
C GLU A 214 18.38 5.58 -6.16
N LYS A 215 18.01 4.84 -5.11
CA LYS A 215 18.90 3.83 -4.50
C LYS A 215 19.29 2.74 -5.49
N ILE A 216 18.34 2.28 -6.28
CA ILE A 216 18.58 1.25 -7.30
C ILE A 216 19.58 1.80 -8.34
N ILE A 217 19.32 2.96 -8.90
CA ILE A 217 20.15 3.55 -9.95
C ILE A 217 21.53 3.92 -9.40
N LYS A 218 21.61 4.66 -8.30
CA LYS A 218 22.87 5.11 -7.71
C LYS A 218 23.76 3.98 -7.20
N LYS A 219 23.19 2.89 -6.69
CA LYS A 219 23.97 1.76 -6.17
C LYS A 219 24.29 0.69 -7.19
N SER A 220 23.43 0.48 -8.18
CA SER A 220 23.54 -0.67 -9.08
C SER A 220 23.90 -0.32 -10.50
N VAL A 221 23.62 0.90 -10.96
CA VAL A 221 23.80 1.30 -12.36
C VAL A 221 24.90 2.33 -12.53
N LEU A 222 24.80 3.50 -11.89
CA LEU A 222 25.76 4.61 -12.08
C LEU A 222 27.22 4.22 -11.82
N PRO A 223 27.57 3.46 -10.75
CA PRO A 223 28.96 3.11 -10.50
C PRO A 223 29.62 2.32 -11.66
N LYS A 224 28.83 1.55 -12.40
CA LYS A 224 29.33 0.79 -13.56
C LYS A 224 29.65 1.71 -14.76
N LEU A 225 28.88 2.79 -14.90
CA LEU A 225 29.06 3.77 -15.99
C LEU A 225 30.12 4.82 -15.68
N GLU A 226 30.43 5.04 -14.41
CA GLU A 226 31.40 6.05 -13.96
C GLU A 226 32.86 5.59 -14.02
N THR A 227 33.12 4.33 -14.37
CA THR A 227 34.50 3.82 -14.50
C THR A 227 35.24 4.59 -15.62
N PRO A 228 36.58 4.81 -15.48
CA PRO A 228 37.36 5.55 -16.49
C PRO A 228 37.22 4.96 -17.89
N THR A 229 37.23 3.65 -17.99
CA THR A 229 37.06 2.92 -19.26
C THR A 229 35.69 3.17 -19.87
N MET A 230 34.61 3.13 -19.06
CA MET A 230 33.27 3.35 -19.54
C MET A 230 33.05 4.80 -19.97
N LYS A 231 33.57 5.78 -19.22
CA LYS A 231 33.55 7.20 -19.61
C LYS A 231 34.25 7.46 -20.93
N LEU A 232 35.32 6.73 -21.24
CA LEU A 232 36.01 6.83 -22.54
C LEU A 232 35.16 6.24 -23.67
N LEU A 233 34.55 5.06 -23.45
CA LEU A 233 33.70 4.39 -24.44
C LEU A 233 32.42 5.19 -24.73
N LEU A 234 31.85 5.86 -23.74
CA LEU A 234 30.66 6.72 -23.90
C LEU A 234 30.94 7.97 -24.78
N LYS A 235 32.19 8.34 -25.05
CA LYS A 235 32.54 9.42 -25.98
C LYS A 235 32.45 9.02 -27.45
N VAL A 236 32.42 7.73 -27.76
CA VAL A 236 32.30 7.20 -29.11
C VAL A 236 30.85 6.99 -29.47
N PRO A 237 30.24 7.73 -30.42
CA PRO A 237 28.79 7.74 -30.66
C PRO A 237 28.17 6.34 -30.82
N ILE A 238 28.71 5.52 -31.72
CA ILE A 238 28.18 4.17 -32.00
C ILE A 238 28.28 3.25 -30.76
N ILE A 239 29.33 3.38 -29.95
CA ILE A 239 29.54 2.61 -28.73
C ILE A 239 28.61 3.12 -27.63
N ASN A 240 28.44 4.43 -27.54
CA ASN A 240 27.51 5.07 -26.60
C ASN A 240 26.07 4.54 -26.74
N ASP A 241 25.55 4.50 -27.98
CA ASP A 241 24.18 4.02 -28.23
C ASP A 241 24.02 2.55 -27.88
N LYS A 242 25.04 1.71 -28.15
CA LYS A 242 25.04 0.32 -27.73
C LYS A 242 25.06 0.15 -26.21
N ILE A 243 25.89 0.96 -25.51
CA ILE A 243 25.95 0.93 -24.04
C ILE A 243 24.63 1.36 -23.46
N LYS A 244 24.02 2.44 -23.92
CA LYS A 244 22.70 2.91 -23.45
C LYS A 244 21.64 1.84 -23.66
N ALA A 245 21.57 1.23 -24.84
CA ALA A 245 20.62 0.15 -25.12
C ALA A 245 20.83 -1.05 -24.19
N THR A 246 22.08 -1.44 -23.93
CA THR A 246 22.40 -2.53 -22.99
C THR A 246 21.99 -2.19 -21.56
N VAL A 247 22.25 -0.96 -21.10
CA VAL A 247 21.86 -0.49 -19.77
C VAL A 247 20.36 -0.47 -19.63
N ARG A 248 19.64 0.05 -20.62
CA ARG A 248 18.18 0.04 -20.66
C ARG A 248 17.63 -1.37 -20.55
N GLU A 249 18.12 -2.30 -21.36
CA GLU A 249 17.69 -3.70 -21.33
C GLU A 249 17.94 -4.35 -19.96
N GLN A 250 19.12 -4.15 -19.38
CA GLN A 250 19.44 -4.67 -18.06
C GLN A 250 18.51 -4.09 -16.97
N MET A 251 18.17 -2.81 -17.07
CA MET A 251 17.21 -2.19 -16.15
C MET A 251 15.80 -2.78 -16.32
N ILE A 252 15.33 -2.91 -17.56
CA ILE A 252 14.05 -3.53 -17.85
C ILE A 252 13.99 -4.93 -17.25
N GLN A 253 15.01 -5.75 -17.46
CA GLN A 253 15.08 -7.10 -16.90
C GLN A 253 15.13 -7.11 -15.37
N ALA A 254 15.88 -6.19 -14.76
CA ALA A 254 15.95 -6.06 -13.29
C ALA A 254 14.61 -5.69 -12.67
N PHE A 255 13.76 -4.98 -13.39
CA PHE A 255 12.40 -4.62 -13.00
C PHE A 255 11.35 -5.68 -13.40
N GLY A 256 11.78 -6.88 -13.81
CA GLY A 256 10.91 -8.02 -14.14
C GLY A 256 10.60 -8.19 -15.61
N GLY A 257 10.99 -7.25 -16.48
CA GLY A 257 10.91 -7.36 -17.94
C GLY A 257 9.50 -7.26 -18.56
N ASN A 258 8.46 -6.98 -17.76
CA ASN A 258 7.08 -7.06 -18.22
C ASN A 258 6.24 -5.80 -17.93
N PHE A 259 6.80 -4.78 -17.31
CA PHE A 259 6.06 -3.58 -16.95
C PHE A 259 5.84 -2.64 -18.14
N ALA A 260 4.65 -2.03 -18.18
CA ALA A 260 4.31 -0.98 -19.15
C ALA A 260 4.79 0.41 -18.68
N ALA A 261 4.81 0.65 -17.36
CA ALA A 261 5.20 1.93 -16.80
C ALA A 261 5.77 1.77 -15.37
N VAL A 262 6.58 2.77 -14.97
CA VAL A 262 7.00 2.99 -13.59
C VAL A 262 6.48 4.35 -13.16
N ILE A 263 5.67 4.38 -12.11
CA ILE A 263 5.13 5.61 -11.53
C ILE A 263 5.96 5.96 -10.31
N VAL A 264 6.48 7.17 -10.31
CA VAL A 264 7.28 7.68 -9.18
C VAL A 264 6.59 8.90 -8.60
N GLY A 265 6.25 8.84 -7.31
CA GLY A 265 5.51 9.91 -6.65
C GLY A 265 5.82 10.01 -5.15
N GLY A 266 5.13 10.92 -4.48
CA GLY A 266 5.24 11.13 -3.04
C GLY A 266 6.36 12.07 -2.59
N ALA A 267 7.34 12.38 -3.45
CA ALA A 267 8.41 13.35 -3.21
C ALA A 267 9.01 13.86 -4.53
N ALA A 268 9.85 14.89 -4.46
CA ALA A 268 10.61 15.36 -5.62
C ALA A 268 11.62 14.31 -6.07
N PHE A 269 11.71 14.10 -7.39
CA PHE A 269 12.65 13.15 -7.99
C PHE A 269 14.03 13.81 -8.18
N ASN A 270 15.10 13.06 -7.96
CA ASN A 270 16.46 13.57 -8.09
C ASN A 270 16.78 13.87 -9.57
N GLN A 271 17.18 15.11 -9.86
CA GLN A 271 17.43 15.59 -11.21
C GLN A 271 18.52 14.80 -11.96
N GLU A 272 19.59 14.38 -11.27
CA GLU A 272 20.67 13.58 -11.87
C GLU A 272 20.13 12.21 -12.34
N VAL A 273 19.31 11.58 -11.52
CA VAL A 273 18.69 10.29 -11.85
C VAL A 273 17.66 10.46 -12.96
N GLU A 274 16.88 11.54 -12.97
CA GLU A 274 15.95 11.85 -14.05
C GLU A 274 16.69 12.06 -15.38
N GLN A 275 17.75 12.86 -15.38
CA GLN A 275 18.58 13.08 -16.57
C GLN A 275 19.21 11.77 -17.08
N PHE A 276 19.67 10.93 -16.16
CA PHE A 276 20.18 9.61 -16.52
C PHE A 276 19.11 8.73 -17.20
N LEU A 277 17.90 8.67 -16.66
CA LEU A 277 16.79 7.89 -17.25
C LEU A 277 16.45 8.41 -18.65
N ARG A 278 16.32 9.73 -18.81
CA ARG A 278 16.10 10.36 -20.12
C ARG A 278 17.23 10.08 -21.13
N MET A 279 18.46 9.96 -20.63
CA MET A 279 19.60 9.66 -21.50
C MET A 279 19.58 8.24 -22.08
N ILE A 280 19.01 7.28 -21.35
CA ILE A 280 18.92 5.87 -21.78
C ILE A 280 17.58 5.52 -22.43
N GLU A 281 16.62 6.45 -22.47
CA GLU A 281 15.33 6.30 -23.15
C GLU A 281 15.50 6.17 -24.66
#